data_19a9a6c88531434afbf84bb2bdae9b8c
#
_entry.id   19a9a6c88531434afbf84bb2bdae9b8c
#
_cell.length_a   1.000
_cell.length_b   1.000
_cell.length_c   1.000
_cell.angle_alpha   90.00
_cell.angle_beta   90.00
_cell.angle_gamma   90.00
#
_symmetry.space_group_name_H-M   'P 1'
#
loop_
_entity.id
_entity.type
_entity.pdbx_description
1 polymer ?
#
loop_
_entity_poly.entity_id
_entity_poly.type
_entity_poly.pdbx_seq_one_letter_code
_entity_poly.pdbx_strand_id
1 'polypeptide(L)'
;MEYTIEKLLAEEQWKQLNVIEGKESCKRKIEGIRIIEVPEMARYLTGGELLLTSLYVYRDCSAEEFYQYLIAFEEKHISGILLKEREQISEKEKKIKLLKTYCESKKIPLIEMPKKISFWEMISFVMNRIFTKDVARLRYFKLTQDNFNTLSFGRDITSSKTQDILELLSDMVDNPVTLYYSNLNCYVTSGGDYSRLELREDLEEYIPSVITKFSYMRQRKKGTGEIQYVIKISVMEEVEAYLVVTEKNRKLSAMDCMAIENAIITLQYGFVTEFVQNE
;
A
#
# COMPACT_ATOMS: atom_id res chain seq x y z
N MET A 1 18.24 18.04 12.54
CA MET A 1 17.47 19.13 11.88
C MET A 1 16.10 18.56 11.54
N GLU A 2 15.02 19.22 11.94
CA GLU A 2 13.68 18.70 11.70
C GLU A 2 13.35 18.66 10.21
N TYR A 3 12.67 17.61 9.75
CA TYR A 3 12.19 17.48 8.40
C TYR A 3 10.72 17.90 8.33
N THR A 4 10.37 18.82 7.44
CA THR A 4 9.04 19.44 7.33
C THR A 4 8.45 19.26 5.94
N ILE A 5 7.15 19.50 5.79
CA ILE A 5 6.49 19.48 4.47
C ILE A 5 7.13 20.51 3.53
N GLU A 6 7.48 21.69 4.01
CA GLU A 6 8.16 22.71 3.22
C GLU A 6 9.50 22.18 2.64
N LYS A 7 10.28 21.45 3.44
CA LYS A 7 11.51 20.80 2.98
C LYS A 7 11.23 19.67 1.97
N LEU A 8 10.19 18.88 2.18
CA LEU A 8 9.76 17.87 1.22
C LEU A 8 9.43 18.49 -0.14
N LEU A 9 8.66 19.58 -0.14
CA LEU A 9 8.27 20.29 -1.36
C LEU A 9 9.44 21.01 -2.05
N ALA A 10 10.49 21.35 -1.31
CA ALA A 10 11.70 21.98 -1.86
C ALA A 10 12.65 20.98 -2.54
N GLU A 11 12.48 19.68 -2.35
CA GLU A 11 13.31 18.65 -2.98
C GLU A 11 13.09 18.63 -4.50
N GLU A 12 14.17 18.61 -5.26
CA GLU A 12 14.15 18.70 -6.73
C GLU A 12 13.24 17.65 -7.39
N GLN A 13 13.30 16.41 -6.89
CA GLN A 13 12.51 15.30 -7.42
C GLN A 13 11.01 15.40 -7.10
N TRP A 14 10.59 16.26 -6.14
CA TRP A 14 9.20 16.42 -5.72
C TRP A 14 8.56 17.74 -6.15
N LYS A 15 9.20 18.52 -7.03
CA LYS A 15 8.65 19.78 -7.58
C LYS A 15 7.30 19.65 -8.27
N GLN A 16 6.91 18.46 -8.62
CA GLN A 16 5.60 18.15 -9.21
C GLN A 16 4.48 17.96 -8.21
N LEU A 17 4.79 17.91 -6.89
CA LEU A 17 3.78 17.94 -5.83
C LEU A 17 3.15 19.34 -5.79
N ASN A 18 1.82 19.38 -5.71
CA ASN A 18 1.08 20.63 -5.68
C ASN A 18 0.28 20.76 -4.41
N VAL A 19 0.53 21.81 -3.61
CA VAL A 19 -0.27 22.10 -2.41
C VAL A 19 -1.60 22.69 -2.83
N ILE A 20 -2.69 21.95 -2.58
CA ILE A 20 -4.04 22.37 -2.93
C ILE A 20 -4.66 23.21 -1.79
N GLU A 21 -4.40 22.82 -0.52
CA GLU A 21 -4.91 23.54 0.67
C GLU A 21 -3.85 23.60 1.77
N GLY A 22 -3.98 24.51 2.72
CA GLY A 22 -3.15 24.62 3.92
C GLY A 22 -1.70 25.03 3.68
N LYS A 23 -1.41 25.85 2.66
CA LYS A 23 -0.05 26.31 2.31
C LYS A 23 0.69 26.97 3.47
N GLU A 24 -0.01 27.72 4.32
CA GLU A 24 0.56 28.39 5.48
C GLU A 24 1.06 27.42 6.56
N SER A 25 0.65 26.17 6.49
CA SER A 25 0.97 25.12 7.48
C SER A 25 2.07 24.16 7.02
N CYS A 26 2.74 24.41 5.89
CA CYS A 26 3.81 23.55 5.36
C CYS A 26 5.06 23.46 6.25
N LYS A 27 5.15 24.28 7.31
CA LYS A 27 6.20 24.18 8.34
C LYS A 27 5.98 23.04 9.34
N ARG A 28 4.85 22.32 9.25
CA ARG A 28 4.60 21.15 10.12
C ARG A 28 5.69 20.12 9.94
N LYS A 29 6.18 19.61 11.07
CA LYS A 29 7.19 18.55 11.13
C LYS A 29 6.60 17.23 10.69
N ILE A 30 7.37 16.45 9.92
CA ILE A 30 7.03 15.08 9.55
C ILE A 30 7.78 14.15 10.51
N GLU A 31 7.03 13.41 11.34
CA GLU A 31 7.58 12.44 12.29
C GLU A 31 7.39 11.00 11.84
N GLY A 32 6.54 10.77 10.85
CA GLY A 32 6.28 9.50 10.23
C GLY A 32 5.53 9.66 8.91
N ILE A 33 5.30 8.55 8.24
CA ILE A 33 4.49 8.51 7.03
C ILE A 33 3.67 7.22 7.04
N ARG A 34 2.38 7.32 6.67
CA ARG A 34 1.45 6.17 6.66
C ARG A 34 0.50 6.24 5.48
N ILE A 35 0.08 5.07 4.98
CA ILE A 35 -1.03 4.95 4.03
C ILE A 35 -2.33 4.83 4.84
N ILE A 36 -3.40 5.46 4.35
CA ILE A 36 -4.75 5.23 4.89
C ILE A 36 -5.30 3.97 4.22
N GLU A 37 -5.28 2.86 4.95
CA GLU A 37 -5.72 1.53 4.47
C GLU A 37 -7.05 1.07 5.07
N VAL A 38 -7.54 1.75 6.12
CA VAL A 38 -8.86 1.50 6.71
C VAL A 38 -9.56 2.82 7.01
N PRO A 39 -10.92 2.88 6.98
CA PRO A 39 -11.64 4.09 7.27
C PRO A 39 -11.34 4.66 8.67
N GLU A 40 -11.20 3.80 9.67
CA GLU A 40 -10.93 4.18 11.07
C GLU A 40 -9.44 4.44 11.37
N MET A 41 -8.65 4.80 10.36
CA MET A 41 -7.20 5.00 10.46
C MET A 41 -6.78 5.90 11.62
N ALA A 42 -7.61 6.88 11.99
CA ALA A 42 -7.35 7.77 13.11
C ALA A 42 -7.02 7.07 14.43
N ARG A 43 -7.56 5.85 14.68
CA ARG A 43 -7.29 5.07 15.89
C ARG A 43 -5.83 4.62 16.03
N TYR A 44 -5.12 4.53 14.90
CA TYR A 44 -3.77 3.98 14.81
C TYR A 44 -2.68 5.07 14.67
N LEU A 45 -3.08 6.34 14.63
CA LEU A 45 -2.16 7.46 14.52
C LEU A 45 -1.64 7.88 15.90
N THR A 46 -0.34 8.20 15.94
CA THR A 46 0.38 8.67 17.12
C THR A 46 0.62 10.18 17.10
N GLY A 47 0.44 10.82 15.94
CA GLY A 47 0.65 12.24 15.71
C GLY A 47 1.93 12.55 14.92
N GLY A 48 1.89 13.60 14.12
CA GLY A 48 3.02 14.02 13.29
C GLY A 48 3.22 13.21 12.00
N GLU A 49 2.28 12.31 11.66
CA GLU A 49 2.38 11.52 10.43
C GLU A 49 1.94 12.34 9.20
N LEU A 50 2.65 12.13 8.09
CA LEU A 50 2.21 12.47 6.74
C LEU A 50 1.39 11.32 6.19
N LEU A 51 0.12 11.56 5.87
CA LEU A 51 -0.80 10.53 5.41
C LEU A 51 -0.83 10.43 3.89
N LEU A 52 -0.80 9.22 3.36
CA LEU A 52 -0.95 8.90 1.95
C LEU A 52 -2.34 8.30 1.72
N THR A 53 -3.07 8.78 0.74
CA THR A 53 -4.36 8.21 0.39
C THR A 53 -4.65 8.31 -1.10
N SER A 54 -5.33 7.29 -1.63
CA SER A 54 -5.99 7.35 -2.93
C SER A 54 -7.50 7.47 -2.79
N LEU A 55 -8.02 7.62 -1.58
CA LEU A 55 -9.44 7.51 -1.19
C LEU A 55 -10.08 6.14 -1.48
N TYR A 56 -9.30 5.15 -1.93
CA TYR A 56 -9.82 3.84 -2.30
C TYR A 56 -10.48 3.12 -1.12
N VAL A 57 -9.94 3.26 0.08
CA VAL A 57 -10.51 2.70 1.32
C VAL A 57 -11.92 3.24 1.61
N TYR A 58 -12.23 4.43 1.11
CA TYR A 58 -13.54 5.07 1.26
C TYR A 58 -14.44 4.90 0.03
N ARG A 59 -14.10 4.00 -0.91
CA ARG A 59 -14.82 3.85 -2.19
C ARG A 59 -16.31 3.56 -2.04
N ASP A 60 -16.67 2.76 -1.02
CA ASP A 60 -18.03 2.25 -0.82
C ASP A 60 -18.83 3.05 0.21
N CYS A 61 -18.22 3.95 0.98
CA CYS A 61 -18.93 4.77 1.95
C CYS A 61 -19.59 6.00 1.30
N SER A 62 -20.63 6.54 1.91
CA SER A 62 -21.23 7.81 1.50
C SER A 62 -20.31 9.00 1.79
N ALA A 63 -20.60 10.17 1.22
CA ALA A 63 -19.85 11.38 1.50
C ALA A 63 -20.02 11.83 2.98
N GLU A 64 -21.17 11.58 3.57
CA GLU A 64 -21.48 11.87 4.98
C GLU A 64 -20.66 10.98 5.92
N GLU A 65 -20.59 9.68 5.65
CA GLU A 65 -19.76 8.74 6.41
C GLU A 65 -18.27 9.10 6.26
N PHE A 66 -17.82 9.43 5.07
CA PHE A 66 -16.45 9.89 4.84
C PHE A 66 -16.10 11.12 5.69
N TYR A 67 -17.03 12.07 5.83
CA TYR A 67 -16.80 13.25 6.66
C TYR A 67 -16.63 12.89 8.15
N GLN A 68 -17.35 11.89 8.66
CA GLN A 68 -17.15 11.41 10.04
C GLN A 68 -15.74 10.83 10.25
N TYR A 69 -15.20 10.12 9.27
CA TYR A 69 -13.82 9.64 9.33
C TYR A 69 -12.79 10.79 9.32
N LEU A 70 -13.06 11.87 8.57
CA LEU A 70 -12.17 13.05 8.58
C LEU A 70 -12.14 13.74 9.95
N ILE A 71 -13.31 13.88 10.60
CA ILE A 71 -13.38 14.48 11.95
C ILE A 71 -12.51 13.72 12.95
N ALA A 72 -12.42 12.40 12.84
CA ALA A 72 -11.59 11.57 13.71
C ALA A 72 -10.08 11.89 13.63
N PHE A 73 -9.60 12.56 12.57
CA PHE A 73 -8.20 13.01 12.49
C PHE A 73 -7.93 14.28 13.28
N GLU A 74 -8.94 15.00 13.76
CA GLU A 74 -8.78 16.33 14.38
C GLU A 74 -7.82 16.32 15.57
N GLU A 75 -7.92 15.31 16.44
CA GLU A 75 -7.10 15.18 17.63
C GLU A 75 -5.70 14.61 17.36
N LYS A 76 -5.42 14.19 16.14
CA LYS A 76 -4.22 13.43 15.81
C LYS A 76 -3.03 14.25 15.35
N HIS A 77 -3.20 15.57 15.22
CA HIS A 77 -2.11 16.48 14.84
C HIS A 77 -1.25 16.00 13.65
N ILE A 78 -1.89 15.46 12.62
CA ILE A 78 -1.20 14.97 11.43
C ILE A 78 -0.41 16.09 10.74
N SER A 79 0.71 15.74 10.09
CA SER A 79 1.56 16.71 9.38
C SER A 79 0.92 17.22 8.12
N GLY A 80 0.24 16.37 7.38
CA GLY A 80 -0.43 16.69 6.13
C GLY A 80 -1.00 15.44 5.45
N ILE A 81 -1.63 15.64 4.30
CA ILE A 81 -2.21 14.56 3.50
C ILE A 81 -1.69 14.66 2.06
N LEU A 82 -1.13 13.55 1.53
CA LEU A 82 -0.80 13.37 0.13
C LEU A 82 -1.93 12.59 -0.55
N LEU A 83 -2.59 13.23 -1.49
CA LEU A 83 -3.71 12.66 -2.25
C LEU A 83 -3.24 12.22 -3.64
N LYS A 84 -3.34 10.91 -3.92
CA LYS A 84 -3.14 10.33 -5.26
C LYS A 84 -4.49 9.87 -5.79
N GLU A 85 -5.05 10.60 -6.75
CA GLU A 85 -6.41 10.30 -7.24
C GLU A 85 -6.52 8.94 -7.93
N ARG A 86 -7.59 8.19 -7.61
CA ARG A 86 -8.11 7.02 -8.33
C ARG A 86 -9.48 7.30 -8.95
N GLU A 87 -9.88 6.50 -9.94
CA GLU A 87 -11.12 6.73 -10.70
C GLU A 87 -12.33 5.98 -10.12
N GLN A 88 -12.13 4.81 -9.53
CA GLN A 88 -13.19 3.92 -9.05
C GLN A 88 -13.62 4.25 -7.60
N ILE A 89 -14.19 5.43 -7.39
CA ILE A 89 -14.63 5.88 -6.06
C ILE A 89 -16.02 6.47 -6.19
N SER A 90 -17.00 5.96 -5.42
CA SER A 90 -18.33 6.53 -5.37
C SER A 90 -18.30 7.96 -4.84
N GLU A 91 -19.13 8.85 -5.36
CA GLU A 91 -19.21 10.27 -4.96
C GLU A 91 -17.85 10.99 -4.87
N LYS A 92 -16.88 10.61 -5.73
CA LYS A 92 -15.49 11.08 -5.68
C LYS A 92 -15.37 12.61 -5.55
N GLU A 93 -16.09 13.35 -6.37
CA GLU A 93 -16.01 14.83 -6.37
C GLU A 93 -16.49 15.43 -5.05
N LYS A 94 -17.58 14.88 -4.46
CA LYS A 94 -18.05 15.31 -3.15
C LYS A 94 -17.04 15.01 -2.06
N LYS A 95 -16.43 13.81 -2.04
CA LYS A 95 -15.41 13.43 -1.07
C LYS A 95 -14.16 14.30 -1.17
N ILE A 96 -13.69 14.58 -2.39
CA ILE A 96 -12.55 15.50 -2.59
C ILE A 96 -12.89 16.90 -2.10
N LYS A 97 -14.10 17.42 -2.38
CA LYS A 97 -14.54 18.71 -1.89
C LYS A 97 -14.58 18.76 -0.36
N LEU A 98 -15.13 17.73 0.29
CA LEU A 98 -15.15 17.62 1.76
C LEU A 98 -13.74 17.57 2.33
N LEU A 99 -12.83 16.80 1.74
CA LEU A 99 -11.43 16.73 2.16
C LEU A 99 -10.75 18.10 2.07
N LYS A 100 -10.94 18.83 0.97
CA LYS A 100 -10.41 20.20 0.81
C LYS A 100 -10.93 21.12 1.90
N THR A 101 -12.26 21.20 2.06
CA THR A 101 -12.88 22.06 3.09
C THR A 101 -12.40 21.69 4.49
N TYR A 102 -12.26 20.40 4.81
CA TYR A 102 -11.71 19.94 6.08
C TYR A 102 -10.26 20.41 6.27
N CYS A 103 -9.40 20.16 5.28
CA CYS A 103 -7.97 20.55 5.35
C CYS A 103 -7.79 22.06 5.48
N GLU A 104 -8.57 22.85 4.74
CA GLU A 104 -8.57 24.32 4.84
C GLU A 104 -8.98 24.75 6.25
N SER A 105 -10.11 24.26 6.77
CA SER A 105 -10.63 24.63 8.10
C SER A 105 -9.68 24.28 9.25
N LYS A 106 -8.98 23.15 9.15
CA LYS A 106 -8.03 22.66 10.17
C LYS A 106 -6.57 23.04 9.89
N LYS A 107 -6.32 23.83 8.84
CA LYS A 107 -4.98 24.25 8.41
C LYS A 107 -4.03 23.05 8.25
N ILE A 108 -4.52 21.99 7.60
CA ILE A 108 -3.76 20.79 7.29
C ILE A 108 -3.31 20.88 5.83
N PRO A 109 -2.00 20.79 5.52
CA PRO A 109 -1.55 20.74 4.12
C PRO A 109 -2.14 19.54 3.38
N LEU A 110 -2.92 19.82 2.33
CA LEU A 110 -3.39 18.84 1.38
C LEU A 110 -2.58 19.00 0.09
N ILE A 111 -1.89 17.94 -0.29
CA ILE A 111 -0.93 17.95 -1.38
C ILE A 111 -1.35 16.93 -2.42
N GLU A 112 -1.51 17.35 -3.64
CA GLU A 112 -1.76 16.48 -4.78
C GLU A 112 -0.47 15.78 -5.19
N MET A 113 -0.54 14.45 -5.31
CA MET A 113 0.55 13.60 -5.76
C MET A 113 0.23 13.05 -7.16
N PRO A 114 1.06 13.32 -8.18
CA PRO A 114 0.86 12.79 -9.53
C PRO A 114 0.76 11.27 -9.58
N LYS A 115 -0.07 10.73 -10.48
CA LYS A 115 -0.29 9.28 -10.63
C LYS A 115 1.00 8.48 -10.86
N LYS A 116 2.01 9.09 -11.49
CA LYS A 116 3.32 8.45 -11.77
C LYS A 116 4.21 8.26 -10.54
N ILE A 117 3.97 8.99 -9.44
CA ILE A 117 4.71 8.80 -8.18
C ILE A 117 4.04 7.68 -7.40
N SER A 118 4.80 6.64 -7.05
CA SER A 118 4.30 5.55 -6.22
C SER A 118 4.29 5.93 -4.73
N PHE A 119 3.43 5.27 -3.97
CA PHE A 119 3.46 5.39 -2.51
C PHE A 119 4.79 4.90 -1.93
N TRP A 120 5.37 3.85 -2.55
CA TRP A 120 6.67 3.33 -2.17
C TRP A 120 7.79 4.38 -2.27
N GLU A 121 7.88 5.09 -3.40
CA GLU A 121 8.90 6.13 -3.60
C GLU A 121 8.79 7.20 -2.52
N MET A 122 7.57 7.66 -2.24
CA MET A 122 7.31 8.68 -1.24
C MET A 122 7.67 8.19 0.17
N ILE A 123 7.22 6.99 0.56
CA ILE A 123 7.52 6.40 1.87
C ILE A 123 9.02 6.21 2.04
N SER A 124 9.67 5.57 1.07
CA SER A 124 11.11 5.31 1.11
C SER A 124 11.91 6.61 1.23
N PHE A 125 11.54 7.63 0.45
CA PHE A 125 12.20 8.92 0.50
C PHE A 125 12.05 9.60 1.86
N VAL A 126 10.83 9.76 2.36
CA VAL A 126 10.55 10.44 3.64
C VAL A 126 11.23 9.71 4.79
N MET A 127 11.13 8.37 4.84
CA MET A 127 11.78 7.57 5.88
C MET A 127 13.30 7.73 5.89
N ASN A 128 13.93 7.77 4.71
CA ASN A 128 15.38 7.98 4.61
C ASN A 128 15.80 9.41 5.05
N ARG A 129 14.90 10.38 5.00
CA ARG A 129 15.15 11.76 5.47
C ARG A 129 15.00 11.92 6.98
N ILE A 130 14.04 11.22 7.59
CA ILE A 130 13.76 11.36 9.02
C ILE A 130 14.52 10.34 9.89
N PHE A 131 15.02 9.24 9.30
CA PHE A 131 15.72 8.18 10.02
C PHE A 131 17.06 7.80 9.38
N THR A 132 17.92 7.14 10.16
CA THR A 132 19.07 6.42 9.60
C THR A 132 18.59 5.25 8.76
N LYS A 133 19.41 4.78 7.79
CA LYS A 133 19.02 3.73 6.83
C LYS A 133 18.47 2.46 7.50
N ASP A 134 19.09 2.02 8.59
CA ASP A 134 18.67 0.80 9.29
C ASP A 134 17.37 1.00 10.07
N VAL A 135 17.22 2.15 10.72
CA VAL A 135 15.97 2.53 11.40
C VAL A 135 14.84 2.72 10.39
N ALA A 136 15.12 3.30 9.21
CA ALA A 136 14.14 3.45 8.15
C ALA A 136 13.62 2.08 7.65
N ARG A 137 14.52 1.10 7.44
CA ARG A 137 14.15 -0.27 7.06
C ARG A 137 13.28 -0.96 8.11
N LEU A 138 13.69 -0.88 9.38
CA LEU A 138 12.95 -1.49 10.48
C LEU A 138 11.55 -0.86 10.62
N ARG A 139 11.45 0.46 10.51
CA ARG A 139 10.15 1.16 10.56
C ARG A 139 9.29 0.85 9.35
N TYR A 140 9.86 0.72 8.16
CA TYR A 140 9.13 0.30 6.97
C TYR A 140 8.56 -1.11 7.14
N PHE A 141 9.38 -2.06 7.62
CA PHE A 141 8.91 -3.42 7.92
C PHE A 141 7.73 -3.40 8.92
N LYS A 142 7.87 -2.65 10.01
CA LYS A 142 6.80 -2.52 11.00
C LYS A 142 5.54 -1.86 10.41
N LEU A 143 5.71 -0.80 9.63
CA LEU A 143 4.62 -0.12 8.96
C LEU A 143 3.84 -1.06 8.04
N THR A 144 4.53 -1.80 7.17
CA THR A 144 3.89 -2.75 6.25
C THR A 144 3.17 -3.85 7.01
N GLN A 145 3.77 -4.38 8.08
CA GLN A 145 3.13 -5.36 8.95
C GLN A 145 1.84 -4.81 9.57
N ASP A 146 1.88 -3.60 10.12
CA ASP A 146 0.71 -2.97 10.74
C ASP A 146 -0.39 -2.72 9.71
N ASN A 147 -0.04 -2.26 8.50
CA ASN A 147 -0.98 -2.01 7.42
C ASN A 147 -1.74 -3.30 7.03
N PHE A 148 -1.02 -4.39 6.76
CA PHE A 148 -1.66 -5.66 6.38
C PHE A 148 -2.45 -6.28 7.54
N ASN A 149 -1.93 -6.21 8.77
CA ASN A 149 -2.68 -6.69 9.95
C ASN A 149 -4.00 -5.94 10.11
N THR A 150 -4.00 -4.62 9.89
CA THR A 150 -5.21 -3.80 10.03
C THR A 150 -6.29 -4.21 9.02
N LEU A 151 -5.91 -4.57 7.80
CA LEU A 151 -6.84 -5.12 6.81
C LEU A 151 -7.39 -6.51 7.20
N SER A 152 -6.61 -7.32 7.93
CA SER A 152 -7.00 -8.68 8.34
C SER A 152 -7.88 -8.72 9.60
N PHE A 153 -7.87 -7.69 10.47
CA PHE A 153 -8.69 -7.61 11.67
C PHE A 153 -10.18 -7.34 11.35
N GLY A 154 -10.89 -8.35 10.88
CA GLY A 154 -12.34 -8.32 10.67
C GLY A 154 -12.85 -9.74 10.43
N ARG A 155 -14.06 -10.05 10.91
CA ARG A 155 -14.54 -11.40 11.17
C ARG A 155 -14.61 -12.38 10.01
N ASP A 156 -14.41 -11.99 8.76
CA ASP A 156 -14.41 -12.91 7.62
C ASP A 156 -13.46 -12.43 6.56
N ILE A 157 -12.50 -13.25 6.16
CA ILE A 157 -11.69 -13.02 4.97
C ILE A 157 -12.55 -13.39 3.78
N THR A 158 -13.22 -12.40 3.23
CA THR A 158 -13.99 -12.50 1.99
C THR A 158 -13.03 -12.22 0.79
N SER A 159 -13.43 -12.61 -0.40
CA SER A 159 -12.73 -12.23 -1.65
C SER A 159 -12.48 -10.73 -1.76
N SER A 160 -13.34 -9.90 -1.16
CA SER A 160 -13.17 -8.44 -1.06
C SER A 160 -11.93 -8.06 -0.25
N LYS A 161 -11.65 -8.72 0.88
CA LYS A 161 -10.45 -8.44 1.69
C LYS A 161 -9.16 -8.88 1.01
N THR A 162 -9.19 -10.02 0.33
CA THR A 162 -8.05 -10.48 -0.49
C THR A 162 -7.76 -9.45 -1.57
N GLN A 163 -8.78 -8.91 -2.24
CA GLN A 163 -8.62 -7.82 -3.20
C GLN A 163 -7.99 -6.59 -2.55
N ASP A 164 -8.43 -6.18 -1.36
CA ASP A 164 -7.88 -5.02 -0.66
C ASP A 164 -6.39 -5.22 -0.28
N ILE A 165 -6.01 -6.44 0.14
CA ILE A 165 -4.61 -6.80 0.42
C ILE A 165 -3.77 -6.69 -0.86
N LEU A 166 -4.25 -7.22 -1.99
CA LEU A 166 -3.53 -7.16 -3.25
C LEU A 166 -3.41 -5.73 -3.79
N GLU A 167 -4.46 -4.92 -3.66
CA GLU A 167 -4.45 -3.52 -4.07
C GLU A 167 -3.44 -2.70 -3.25
N LEU A 168 -3.44 -2.90 -1.91
CA LEU A 168 -2.46 -2.26 -1.04
C LEU A 168 -1.04 -2.68 -1.41
N LEU A 169 -0.81 -3.99 -1.60
CA LEU A 169 0.51 -4.49 -2.00
C LEU A 169 0.94 -3.91 -3.35
N SER A 170 0.04 -3.89 -4.34
CA SER A 170 0.29 -3.32 -5.66
C SER A 170 0.67 -1.84 -5.59
N ASP A 171 -0.02 -1.07 -4.76
CA ASP A 171 0.31 0.35 -4.52
C ASP A 171 1.70 0.52 -3.86
N MET A 172 2.07 -0.38 -2.96
CA MET A 172 3.36 -0.34 -2.28
C MET A 172 4.51 -0.73 -3.19
N VAL A 173 4.37 -1.82 -3.97
CA VAL A 173 5.42 -2.32 -4.86
C VAL A 173 5.42 -1.62 -6.23
N ASP A 174 4.41 -0.79 -6.52
CA ASP A 174 4.19 -0.10 -7.79
C ASP A 174 4.26 -1.05 -9.01
N ASN A 175 3.64 -2.20 -8.86
CA ASN A 175 3.58 -3.25 -9.89
C ASN A 175 2.30 -4.07 -9.72
N PRO A 176 1.73 -4.62 -10.81
CA PRO A 176 0.59 -5.51 -10.71
C PRO A 176 0.89 -6.76 -9.88
N VAL A 177 -0.04 -7.10 -9.01
CA VAL A 177 0.00 -8.28 -8.15
C VAL A 177 -1.20 -9.17 -8.43
N THR A 178 -0.96 -10.47 -8.59
CA THR A 178 -2.01 -11.45 -8.86
C THR A 178 -1.86 -12.64 -7.93
N LEU A 179 -2.96 -13.09 -7.37
CA LEU A 179 -3.05 -14.33 -6.58
C LEU A 179 -3.71 -15.40 -7.42
N TYR A 180 -3.08 -16.57 -7.45
CA TYR A 180 -3.54 -17.74 -8.19
C TYR A 180 -3.83 -18.89 -7.24
N TYR A 181 -4.83 -19.70 -7.57
CA TYR A 181 -5.08 -20.97 -6.91
C TYR A 181 -3.94 -21.96 -7.16
N SER A 182 -3.93 -23.08 -6.42
CA SER A 182 -3.01 -24.20 -6.63
C SER A 182 -3.10 -24.80 -8.05
N ASN A 183 -4.26 -24.71 -8.70
CA ASN A 183 -4.49 -25.14 -10.09
C ASN A 183 -4.07 -24.07 -11.13
N LEU A 184 -3.41 -22.99 -10.71
CA LEU A 184 -2.89 -21.90 -11.54
C LEU A 184 -3.97 -20.99 -12.18
N ASN A 185 -5.24 -21.15 -11.85
CA ASN A 185 -6.26 -20.21 -12.27
C ASN A 185 -6.19 -18.92 -11.43
N CYS A 186 -6.43 -17.78 -12.07
CA CYS A 186 -6.45 -16.51 -11.36
C CYS A 186 -7.58 -16.49 -10.32
N TYR A 187 -7.24 -16.14 -9.10
CA TYR A 187 -8.20 -15.89 -8.03
C TYR A 187 -8.55 -14.41 -7.97
N VAL A 188 -7.56 -13.55 -7.76
CA VAL A 188 -7.71 -12.09 -7.62
C VAL A 188 -6.51 -11.40 -8.23
N THR A 189 -6.69 -10.24 -8.86
CA THR A 189 -5.62 -9.45 -9.46
C THR A 189 -5.84 -7.95 -9.28
N SER A 190 -4.79 -7.20 -8.99
CA SER A 190 -4.78 -5.73 -9.03
C SER A 190 -4.54 -5.18 -10.44
N GLY A 191 -4.06 -6.00 -11.37
CA GLY A 191 -3.65 -5.59 -12.72
C GLY A 191 -4.68 -5.80 -13.84
N GLY A 192 -5.86 -6.35 -13.53
CA GLY A 192 -6.92 -6.59 -14.51
C GLY A 192 -6.65 -7.74 -15.50
N ASP A 193 -5.53 -8.45 -15.39
CA ASP A 193 -5.21 -9.62 -16.18
C ASP A 193 -5.60 -10.90 -15.43
N TYR A 194 -6.71 -11.51 -15.83
CA TYR A 194 -7.27 -12.74 -15.24
C TYR A 194 -6.81 -14.01 -15.96
N SER A 195 -5.76 -13.94 -16.76
CA SER A 195 -5.22 -15.11 -17.45
C SER A 195 -4.69 -16.16 -16.46
N ARG A 196 -4.69 -17.43 -16.88
CA ARG A 196 -4.09 -18.52 -16.12
C ARG A 196 -2.59 -18.32 -16.00
N LEU A 197 -2.00 -18.64 -14.85
CA LEU A 197 -0.55 -18.62 -14.66
C LEU A 197 0.11 -19.75 -15.49
N GLU A 198 1.05 -19.37 -16.33
CA GLU A 198 1.92 -20.32 -17.02
C GLU A 198 3.27 -20.38 -16.30
N LEU A 199 3.56 -21.50 -15.63
CA LEU A 199 4.88 -21.75 -15.06
C LEU A 199 5.80 -22.28 -16.15
N ARG A 200 6.98 -21.68 -16.26
CA ARG A 200 7.98 -22.08 -17.24
C ARG A 200 8.93 -23.14 -16.67
N GLU A 201 9.51 -23.94 -17.55
CA GLU A 201 10.52 -24.93 -17.16
C GLU A 201 11.86 -24.27 -16.75
N ASP A 202 12.14 -23.06 -17.25
CA ASP A 202 13.33 -22.25 -17.01
C ASP A 202 13.14 -21.24 -15.85
N LEU A 203 12.39 -21.61 -14.80
CA LEU A 203 12.27 -20.82 -13.58
C LEU A 203 13.63 -20.67 -12.90
N GLU A 204 14.04 -19.44 -12.67
CA GLU A 204 15.28 -19.11 -11.95
C GLU A 204 14.95 -18.76 -10.50
N GLU A 205 15.76 -19.22 -9.56
CA GLU A 205 15.66 -18.77 -8.18
C GLU A 205 16.12 -17.31 -8.09
N TYR A 206 15.32 -16.47 -7.43
CA TYR A 206 15.68 -15.11 -7.12
C TYR A 206 15.93 -14.96 -5.60
N ILE A 207 17.14 -14.55 -5.23
CA ILE A 207 17.52 -14.33 -3.84
C ILE A 207 17.46 -12.83 -3.53
N PRO A 208 16.46 -12.39 -2.74
CA PRO A 208 16.40 -11.00 -2.29
C PRO A 208 17.62 -10.60 -1.45
N SER A 209 18.00 -9.32 -1.48
CA SER A 209 19.06 -8.77 -0.63
C SER A 209 18.64 -8.52 0.83
N VAL A 210 17.46 -9.01 1.22
CA VAL A 210 16.92 -9.02 2.59
C VAL A 210 16.64 -10.45 3.02
N ILE A 211 16.64 -10.70 4.31
CA ILE A 211 16.25 -12.00 4.85
C ILE A 211 14.75 -12.18 4.58
N THR A 212 14.39 -13.27 3.95
CA THR A 212 13.01 -13.66 3.68
C THR A 212 12.80 -15.13 4.03
N LYS A 213 11.56 -15.46 4.42
CA LYS A 213 11.13 -16.86 4.67
C LYS A 213 10.60 -17.54 3.41
N PHE A 214 10.34 -16.76 2.35
CA PHE A 214 9.71 -17.26 1.14
C PHE A 214 10.73 -17.41 0.01
N SER A 215 10.55 -18.44 -0.79
CA SER A 215 11.32 -18.65 -2.00
C SER A 215 10.69 -17.87 -3.15
N TYR A 216 11.50 -17.08 -3.82
CA TYR A 216 11.10 -16.33 -5.01
C TYR A 216 11.63 -17.04 -6.24
N MET A 217 10.73 -17.35 -7.17
CA MET A 217 11.08 -17.85 -8.50
C MET A 217 10.84 -16.74 -9.52
N ARG A 218 11.77 -16.57 -10.44
CA ARG A 218 11.74 -15.55 -11.48
C ARG A 218 11.53 -16.19 -12.85
N GLN A 219 10.64 -15.62 -13.63
CA GLN A 219 10.41 -16.03 -15.02
C GLN A 219 10.09 -14.83 -15.92
N ARG A 220 10.08 -15.05 -17.23
CA ARG A 220 9.53 -14.11 -18.21
C ARG A 220 8.13 -14.54 -18.61
N LYS A 221 7.15 -13.61 -18.51
CA LYS A 221 5.78 -13.85 -18.95
C LYS A 221 5.77 -14.11 -20.46
N LYS A 222 5.11 -15.18 -20.86
CA LYS A 222 4.95 -15.52 -22.28
C LYS A 222 4.13 -14.44 -23.01
N GLY A 223 4.56 -14.05 -24.18
CA GLY A 223 3.90 -13.03 -25.01
C GLY A 223 4.35 -11.61 -24.75
N THR A 224 4.49 -11.16 -23.50
CA THR A 224 4.91 -9.78 -23.16
C THR A 224 6.41 -9.67 -22.85
N GLY A 225 7.04 -10.77 -22.36
CA GLY A 225 8.43 -10.77 -21.93
C GLY A 225 8.67 -10.06 -20.59
N GLU A 226 7.62 -9.57 -19.92
CA GLU A 226 7.67 -8.97 -18.59
C GLU A 226 8.24 -9.95 -17.57
N ILE A 227 9.00 -9.46 -16.60
CA ILE A 227 9.54 -10.28 -15.52
C ILE A 227 8.44 -10.53 -14.50
N GLN A 228 8.28 -11.78 -14.11
CA GLN A 228 7.38 -12.19 -13.04
C GLN A 228 8.18 -12.81 -11.90
N TYR A 229 7.84 -12.44 -10.67
CA TYR A 229 8.28 -13.10 -9.45
C TYR A 229 7.12 -13.93 -8.94
N VAL A 230 7.32 -15.23 -8.88
CA VAL A 230 6.34 -16.22 -8.44
C VAL A 230 6.73 -16.70 -7.06
N ILE A 231 5.87 -16.52 -6.08
CA ILE A 231 6.06 -16.91 -4.69
C ILE A 231 4.99 -17.92 -4.30
N LYS A 232 5.42 -19.09 -3.82
CA LYS A 232 4.48 -20.10 -3.32
C LYS A 232 4.00 -19.73 -1.94
N ILE A 233 2.69 -19.77 -1.74
CA ILE A 233 2.04 -19.64 -0.43
C ILE A 233 1.59 -21.03 -0.03
N SER A 234 2.17 -21.56 1.06
CA SER A 234 1.85 -22.87 1.57
C SER A 234 1.26 -22.77 2.97
N VAL A 235 0.31 -23.64 3.27
CA VAL A 235 -0.26 -23.83 4.60
C VAL A 235 -0.10 -25.31 4.95
N MET A 236 0.46 -25.60 6.14
CA MET A 236 0.70 -26.98 6.60
C MET A 236 1.42 -27.90 5.59
N GLU A 237 2.46 -27.35 4.91
CA GLU A 237 3.28 -28.06 3.89
C GLU A 237 2.59 -28.25 2.52
N GLU A 238 1.33 -27.92 2.38
CA GLU A 238 0.61 -27.94 1.10
C GLU A 238 0.69 -26.58 0.38
N VAL A 239 0.67 -26.62 -0.95
CA VAL A 239 0.64 -25.39 -1.76
C VAL A 239 -0.81 -24.98 -1.95
N GLU A 240 -1.21 -23.90 -1.32
CA GLU A 240 -2.56 -23.34 -1.40
C GLU A 240 -2.71 -22.33 -2.55
N ALA A 241 -1.65 -21.53 -2.82
CA ALA A 241 -1.72 -20.44 -3.78
C ALA A 241 -0.35 -20.04 -4.31
N TYR A 242 -0.36 -19.21 -5.37
CA TYR A 242 0.82 -18.52 -5.88
C TYR A 242 0.57 -17.02 -5.92
N LEU A 243 1.42 -16.25 -5.26
CA LEU A 243 1.46 -14.80 -5.42
C LEU A 243 2.44 -14.46 -6.54
N VAL A 244 2.00 -13.66 -7.50
CA VAL A 244 2.83 -13.22 -8.62
C VAL A 244 2.89 -11.72 -8.68
N VAL A 245 4.10 -11.17 -8.66
CA VAL A 245 4.37 -9.75 -8.93
C VAL A 245 4.95 -9.64 -10.33
N THR A 246 4.33 -8.84 -11.19
CA THR A 246 4.79 -8.61 -12.56
C THR A 246 5.48 -7.25 -12.66
N GLU A 247 6.78 -7.23 -13.00
CA GLU A 247 7.53 -5.98 -13.24
C GLU A 247 7.00 -5.29 -14.50
N LYS A 248 6.10 -4.34 -14.31
CA LYS A 248 5.54 -3.52 -15.38
C LYS A 248 5.98 -2.07 -15.27
N ASN A 249 5.96 -1.52 -14.08
CA ASN A 249 6.24 -0.11 -13.82
C ASN A 249 7.70 0.11 -13.39
N ARG A 250 8.21 -0.75 -12.51
CA ARG A 250 9.59 -0.67 -12.01
C ARG A 250 10.14 -2.02 -11.56
N LYS A 251 11.46 -2.09 -11.38
CA LYS A 251 12.13 -3.28 -10.85
C LYS A 251 11.84 -3.49 -9.37
N LEU A 252 11.75 -4.76 -8.99
CA LEU A 252 11.58 -5.16 -7.60
C LEU A 252 12.81 -4.77 -6.76
N SER A 253 12.57 -4.24 -5.56
CA SER A 253 13.60 -3.83 -4.60
C SER A 253 13.57 -4.71 -3.34
N ALA A 254 14.59 -4.56 -2.50
CA ALA A 254 14.64 -5.23 -1.21
C ALA A 254 13.47 -4.85 -0.28
N MET A 255 13.01 -3.60 -0.34
CA MET A 255 11.88 -3.14 0.47
C MET A 255 10.56 -3.73 -0.02
N ASP A 256 10.42 -3.96 -1.32
CA ASP A 256 9.24 -4.63 -1.88
C ASP A 256 9.14 -6.06 -1.36
N CYS A 257 10.27 -6.78 -1.25
CA CYS A 257 10.27 -8.12 -0.68
C CYS A 257 9.78 -8.14 0.76
N MET A 258 10.06 -7.09 1.56
CA MET A 258 9.49 -6.95 2.90
C MET A 258 7.96 -6.74 2.88
N ALA A 259 7.45 -5.92 1.97
CA ALA A 259 6.02 -5.71 1.80
C ALA A 259 5.32 -6.99 1.34
N ILE A 260 5.91 -7.69 0.36
CA ILE A 260 5.43 -8.97 -0.16
C ILE A 260 5.38 -10.01 0.97
N GLU A 261 6.42 -10.13 1.79
CA GLU A 261 6.45 -11.07 2.92
C GLU A 261 5.32 -10.81 3.91
N ASN A 262 5.10 -9.56 4.30
CA ASN A 262 4.01 -9.19 5.20
C ASN A 262 2.63 -9.48 4.60
N ALA A 263 2.44 -9.22 3.30
CA ALA A 263 1.21 -9.55 2.59
C ALA A 263 0.96 -11.06 2.57
N ILE A 264 1.99 -11.87 2.28
CA ILE A 264 1.88 -13.34 2.25
C ILE A 264 1.52 -13.88 3.63
N ILE A 265 2.16 -13.40 4.69
CA ILE A 265 1.83 -13.81 6.07
C ILE A 265 0.36 -13.52 6.36
N THR A 266 -0.13 -12.35 5.95
CA THR A 266 -1.54 -11.97 6.12
C THR A 266 -2.49 -12.88 5.34
N LEU A 267 -2.15 -13.21 4.10
CA LEU A 267 -2.91 -14.15 3.27
C LEU A 267 -2.91 -15.57 3.86
N GLN A 268 -1.77 -16.04 4.39
CA GLN A 268 -1.68 -17.35 5.06
C GLN A 268 -2.60 -17.43 6.29
N TYR A 269 -2.67 -16.39 7.11
CA TYR A 269 -3.63 -16.34 8.22
C TYR A 269 -5.07 -16.43 7.73
N GLY A 270 -5.38 -15.84 6.59
CA GLY A 270 -6.68 -15.94 5.95
C GLY A 270 -7.04 -17.36 5.55
N PHE A 271 -6.14 -18.03 4.87
CA PHE A 271 -6.36 -19.42 4.44
C PHE A 271 -6.52 -20.37 5.63
N VAL A 272 -5.72 -20.21 6.71
CA VAL A 272 -5.89 -21.02 7.94
C VAL A 272 -7.28 -20.80 8.55
N THR A 273 -7.79 -19.57 8.56
CA THR A 273 -9.10 -19.25 9.14
C THR A 273 -10.23 -19.89 8.32
N GLU A 274 -10.15 -19.87 6.98
CA GLU A 274 -11.12 -20.54 6.10
C GLU A 274 -11.11 -22.07 6.30
N PHE A 275 -9.95 -22.69 6.50
CA PHE A 275 -9.83 -24.12 6.77
C PHE A 275 -10.51 -24.52 8.09
N VAL A 276 -10.26 -23.77 9.16
CA VAL A 276 -10.83 -24.04 10.50
C VAL A 276 -12.36 -23.82 10.56
N GLN A 277 -12.90 -22.95 9.68
CA GLN A 277 -14.35 -22.72 9.62
C GLN A 277 -15.10 -23.76 8.79
N ASN A 278 -14.40 -24.51 7.94
CA ASN A 278 -14.99 -25.55 7.07
C ASN A 278 -14.85 -26.98 7.65
N GLU A 279 -14.21 -27.15 8.81
CA GLU A 279 -14.24 -28.37 9.64
C GLU A 279 -15.35 -28.27 10.72
#